data_19d6617475590068d0d524e99e582447
#
_entry.id   19d6617475590068d0d524e99e582447
#
_cell.length_a   1.000
_cell.length_b   1.000
_cell.length_c   1.000
_cell.angle_alpha   90.00
_cell.angle_beta   90.00
_cell.angle_gamma   90.00
#
_symmetry.space_group_name_H-M   'P 1'
#
loop_
_entity.id
_entity.type
_entity.pdbx_description
1 polymer ?
#
loop_
_entity_poly.entity_id
_entity_poly.type
_entity_poly.pdbx_seq_one_letter_code
_entity_poly.pdbx_strand_id
1 'polypeptide(L)'
;MYKRQDGGVIAKGYHPEVDELRSIRDNTKGVLAQLETRLRQETGIPKLKIGYNHVFGYFIEVSNSYKAQVPESYIRKQTLTTGERYITQELKELENKILGAHERLIALEHRLFNELLESIGAQLDRIQRTANAVAELDVLAALAQVAAENNYCRPTVDESDQLTIVEGRHPVVEQMLKGSLFVPNDTTLNCGEDRCLIITGPNMAGKSTYMRQNALIALMAQIGSFVPASSCHVGVVDAIFT
;
A
#
# COMPACT_ATOMS: atom_id res chain seq x y z
N MET A 1 -9.50 2.62 -1.83
CA MET A 1 -9.16 3.95 -2.37
C MET A 1 -9.97 4.96 -1.58
N TYR A 2 -9.37 5.70 -0.65
CA TYR A 2 -10.06 6.72 0.13
C TYR A 2 -10.53 7.82 -0.82
N LYS A 3 -11.83 8.10 -0.83
CA LYS A 3 -12.39 9.21 -1.60
C LYS A 3 -11.97 10.52 -0.91
N ARG A 4 -10.95 11.19 -1.44
CA ARG A 4 -10.43 12.49 -0.93
C ARG A 4 -11.53 13.55 -0.73
N GLN A 5 -12.66 13.39 -1.41
CA GLN A 5 -13.80 14.31 -1.38
C GLN A 5 -14.63 14.25 -0.09
N ASP A 6 -14.51 13.17 0.69
CA ASP A 6 -15.34 12.95 1.87
C ASP A 6 -14.64 13.36 3.19
N GLY A 7 -13.38 13.81 3.15
CA GLY A 7 -12.58 14.15 4.32
C GLY A 7 -12.08 12.94 5.11
N GLY A 8 -11.52 13.16 6.30
CA GLY A 8 -11.04 12.09 7.19
C GLY A 8 -9.63 11.59 6.88
N VAL A 9 -8.84 12.33 6.10
CA VAL A 9 -7.46 11.96 5.69
C VAL A 9 -6.40 12.38 6.69
N ILE A 10 -6.69 13.32 7.58
CA ILE A 10 -5.75 13.81 8.61
C ILE A 10 -6.02 13.10 9.93
N ALA A 11 -4.99 12.59 10.59
CA ALA A 11 -5.14 11.92 11.89
C ALA A 11 -5.58 12.89 12.99
N LYS A 12 -6.32 12.37 14.00
CA LYS A 12 -6.67 13.14 15.19
C LYS A 12 -5.39 13.53 15.95
N GLY A 13 -5.35 14.76 16.43
CA GLY A 13 -4.19 15.32 17.15
C GLY A 13 -3.09 15.90 16.24
N TYR A 14 -3.24 15.80 14.93
CA TYR A 14 -2.26 16.38 13.98
C TYR A 14 -2.39 17.91 13.88
N HIS A 15 -3.62 18.44 13.85
CA HIS A 15 -3.88 19.88 13.74
C HIS A 15 -5.07 20.30 14.61
N PRO A 16 -4.92 21.28 15.52
CA PRO A 16 -5.96 21.66 16.47
C PRO A 16 -7.28 22.08 15.81
N GLU A 17 -7.21 22.88 14.74
CA GLU A 17 -8.40 23.37 14.02
C GLU A 17 -9.16 22.22 13.33
N VAL A 18 -8.46 21.16 12.85
CA VAL A 18 -9.10 19.97 12.30
C VAL A 18 -9.89 19.25 13.38
N ASP A 19 -9.31 19.11 14.57
CA ASP A 19 -9.96 18.43 15.69
C ASP A 19 -11.18 19.23 16.21
N GLU A 20 -11.09 20.56 16.24
CA GLU A 20 -12.20 21.44 16.59
C GLU A 20 -13.36 21.33 15.59
N LEU A 21 -13.08 21.44 14.29
CA LEU A 21 -14.09 21.32 13.24
C LEU A 21 -14.75 19.93 13.22
N ARG A 22 -13.99 18.86 13.49
CA ARG A 22 -14.54 17.50 13.67
C ARG A 22 -15.46 17.43 14.88
N SER A 23 -15.06 18.03 15.99
CA SER A 23 -15.90 18.07 17.21
C SER A 23 -17.25 18.73 16.92
N ILE A 24 -17.27 19.83 16.18
CA ILE A 24 -18.50 20.50 15.75
C ILE A 24 -19.35 19.59 14.89
N ARG A 25 -18.77 18.92 13.88
CA ARG A 25 -19.45 17.96 12.99
C ARG A 25 -20.03 16.79 13.78
N ASP A 26 -19.22 16.17 14.63
CA ASP A 26 -19.60 14.94 15.34
C ASP A 26 -20.61 15.20 16.45
N ASN A 27 -20.60 16.40 17.05
CA ASN A 27 -21.56 16.81 18.07
C ASN A 27 -22.90 17.35 17.49
N THR A 28 -22.98 17.45 16.17
CA THR A 28 -24.18 17.96 15.47
C THR A 28 -25.45 17.22 15.90
N LYS A 29 -25.41 15.89 16.02
CA LYS A 29 -26.57 15.08 16.44
C LYS A 29 -27.01 15.42 17.88
N GLY A 30 -26.04 15.64 18.77
CA GLY A 30 -26.32 16.02 20.16
C GLY A 30 -26.97 17.41 20.25
N VAL A 31 -26.45 18.38 19.53
CA VAL A 31 -26.97 19.74 19.49
C VAL A 31 -28.39 19.79 18.91
N LEU A 32 -28.63 19.05 17.79
CA LEU A 32 -29.96 18.95 17.21
C LEU A 32 -30.98 18.27 18.13
N ALA A 33 -30.57 17.20 18.84
CA ALA A 33 -31.44 16.52 19.80
C ALA A 33 -31.78 17.43 21.03
N GLN A 34 -30.82 18.22 21.48
CA GLN A 34 -31.06 19.23 22.53
C GLN A 34 -32.04 20.34 22.07
N LEU A 35 -31.82 20.83 20.84
CA LEU A 35 -32.73 21.81 20.23
C LEU A 35 -34.15 21.24 20.08
N GLU A 36 -34.27 20.02 19.57
CA GLU A 36 -35.56 19.31 19.42
C GLU A 36 -36.27 19.17 20.77
N THR A 37 -35.55 18.77 21.81
CA THR A 37 -36.12 18.63 23.17
C THR A 37 -36.60 19.95 23.72
N ARG A 38 -35.83 21.04 23.56
CA ARG A 38 -36.20 22.39 23.99
C ARG A 38 -37.43 22.90 23.25
N LEU A 39 -37.45 22.76 21.90
CA LEU A 39 -38.60 23.20 21.09
C LEU A 39 -39.87 22.44 21.41
N ARG A 40 -39.80 21.14 21.78
CA ARG A 40 -40.96 20.38 22.31
C ARG A 40 -41.49 20.95 23.62
N GLN A 41 -40.61 21.36 24.51
CA GLN A 41 -41.01 21.97 25.80
C GLN A 41 -41.63 23.36 25.62
N GLU A 42 -41.03 24.19 24.76
CA GLU A 42 -41.50 25.54 24.50
C GLU A 42 -42.84 25.59 23.76
N THR A 43 -43.04 24.70 22.80
CA THR A 43 -44.26 24.68 21.97
C THR A 43 -45.37 23.78 22.52
N GLY A 44 -45.06 22.90 23.48
CA GLY A 44 -45.99 21.91 23.98
C GLY A 44 -46.36 20.82 22.96
N ILE A 45 -45.58 20.68 21.83
CA ILE A 45 -45.83 19.70 20.76
C ILE A 45 -44.99 18.44 20.98
N PRO A 46 -45.54 17.33 21.51
CA PRO A 46 -44.76 16.18 21.92
C PRO A 46 -44.11 15.41 20.71
N LYS A 47 -44.75 15.52 19.54
CA LYS A 47 -44.31 14.82 18.31
C LYS A 47 -43.50 15.69 17.35
N LEU A 48 -43.07 16.87 17.77
CA LEU A 48 -42.16 17.72 17.00
C LEU A 48 -40.84 16.94 16.74
N LYS A 49 -40.34 16.95 15.51
CA LYS A 49 -39.08 16.36 15.11
C LYS A 49 -38.26 17.29 14.24
N ILE A 50 -36.95 17.27 14.43
CA ILE A 50 -36.03 17.93 13.51
C ILE A 50 -35.55 16.87 12.49
N GLY A 51 -35.74 17.14 11.21
CA GLY A 51 -35.29 16.33 10.09
C GLY A 51 -34.37 17.07 9.14
N TYR A 52 -33.74 16.35 8.23
CA TYR A 52 -32.90 16.90 7.16
C TYR A 52 -33.38 16.42 5.80
N ASN A 53 -33.36 17.31 4.82
CA ASN A 53 -33.65 17.00 3.42
C ASN A 53 -32.66 17.74 2.53
N HIS A 54 -32.11 17.07 1.52
CA HIS A 54 -31.13 17.65 0.59
C HIS A 54 -31.61 18.91 -0.15
N VAL A 55 -32.95 19.06 -0.34
CA VAL A 55 -33.53 20.20 -1.06
C VAL A 55 -33.76 21.42 -0.15
N PHE A 56 -34.17 21.17 1.11
CA PHE A 56 -34.63 22.24 2.02
C PHE A 56 -33.72 22.42 3.24
N GLY A 57 -32.71 21.56 3.43
CA GLY A 57 -31.86 21.56 4.61
C GLY A 57 -32.56 20.99 5.84
N TYR A 58 -32.23 21.50 7.02
CA TYR A 58 -32.87 21.14 8.29
C TYR A 58 -34.26 21.78 8.40
N PHE A 59 -35.21 20.99 8.88
CA PHE A 59 -36.61 21.44 9.08
C PHE A 59 -37.19 20.84 10.36
N ILE A 60 -38.21 21.53 10.88
CA ILE A 60 -39.03 21.08 11.99
C ILE A 60 -40.33 20.50 11.41
N GLU A 61 -40.59 19.21 11.66
CA GLU A 61 -41.82 18.53 11.23
C GLU A 61 -42.84 18.50 12.36
N VAL A 62 -44.04 18.99 12.10
CA VAL A 62 -45.18 19.00 13.02
C VAL A 62 -46.38 18.31 12.35
N SER A 63 -46.98 17.34 13.05
CA SER A 63 -48.18 16.65 12.53
C SER A 63 -49.40 17.54 12.49
N ASN A 64 -50.33 17.30 11.60
CA ASN A 64 -51.55 18.08 11.38
C ASN A 64 -52.37 18.31 12.68
N SER A 65 -52.32 17.36 13.62
CA SER A 65 -53.03 17.42 14.91
C SER A 65 -52.54 18.57 15.82
N TYR A 66 -51.35 19.10 15.60
CA TYR A 66 -50.73 20.14 16.44
C TYR A 66 -50.48 21.45 15.67
N LYS A 67 -51.02 21.59 14.46
CA LYS A 67 -50.80 22.76 13.61
C LYS A 67 -51.26 24.08 14.27
N ALA A 68 -52.31 24.08 15.06
CA ALA A 68 -52.80 25.27 15.77
C ALA A 68 -51.88 25.70 16.92
N GLN A 69 -50.94 24.86 17.36
CA GLN A 69 -50.00 25.17 18.45
C GLN A 69 -48.66 25.68 17.95
N VAL A 70 -48.44 25.75 16.61
CA VAL A 70 -47.20 26.21 16.03
C VAL A 70 -47.10 27.73 16.21
N PRO A 71 -45.99 28.25 16.80
CA PRO A 71 -45.77 29.69 16.95
C PRO A 71 -45.74 30.44 15.62
N GLU A 72 -46.23 31.67 15.59
CA GLU A 72 -46.19 32.54 14.38
C GLU A 72 -44.76 32.81 13.85
N SER A 73 -43.76 32.69 14.72
CA SER A 73 -42.36 32.84 14.34
C SER A 73 -41.81 31.70 13.46
N TYR A 74 -42.55 30.58 13.32
CA TYR A 74 -42.14 29.47 12.50
C TYR A 74 -42.56 29.72 11.03
N ILE A 75 -41.60 29.69 10.12
CA ILE A 75 -41.82 29.92 8.70
C ILE A 75 -42.14 28.58 8.04
N ARG A 76 -43.35 28.42 7.49
CA ARG A 76 -43.77 27.24 6.79
C ARG A 76 -43.02 27.08 5.46
N LYS A 77 -42.44 25.93 5.21
CA LYS A 77 -41.69 25.58 3.98
C LYS A 77 -42.41 24.56 3.09
N GLN A 78 -43.08 23.59 3.71
CA GLN A 78 -43.72 22.50 2.95
C GLN A 78 -44.93 21.97 3.71
N THR A 79 -46.01 21.70 2.98
CA THR A 79 -47.19 20.97 3.48
C THR A 79 -47.12 19.53 2.99
N LEU A 80 -47.31 18.58 3.91
CA LEU A 80 -47.39 17.16 3.65
C LEU A 80 -48.80 16.64 3.96
N THR A 81 -49.12 15.45 3.52
CA THR A 81 -50.42 14.78 3.84
C THR A 81 -50.57 14.53 5.35
N THR A 82 -49.46 14.30 6.07
CA THR A 82 -49.41 13.94 7.51
C THR A 82 -49.03 15.06 8.41
N GLY A 83 -48.54 16.21 7.88
CA GLY A 83 -48.01 17.32 8.71
C GLY A 83 -47.48 18.46 7.86
N GLU A 84 -46.86 19.40 8.52
CA GLU A 84 -46.18 20.54 7.88
C GLU A 84 -44.74 20.67 8.35
N ARG A 85 -43.90 21.21 7.47
CA ARG A 85 -42.49 21.45 7.71
C ARG A 85 -42.22 22.97 7.86
N TYR A 86 -41.53 23.30 8.90
CA TYR A 86 -41.21 24.69 9.28
C TYR A 86 -39.69 24.86 9.40
N ILE A 87 -39.26 26.11 9.33
CA ILE A 87 -37.92 26.54 9.72
C ILE A 87 -38.02 27.69 10.72
N THR A 88 -37.02 27.78 11.57
CA THR A 88 -36.79 28.91 12.46
C THR A 88 -35.47 29.57 12.13
N GLN A 89 -35.30 30.83 12.53
CA GLN A 89 -34.04 31.55 12.36
C GLN A 89 -32.89 30.83 13.07
N GLU A 90 -33.13 30.34 14.28
CA GLU A 90 -32.16 29.58 15.06
C GLU A 90 -31.70 28.27 14.35
N LEU A 91 -32.65 27.50 13.79
CA LEU A 91 -32.32 26.28 13.04
C LEU A 91 -31.50 26.60 11.81
N LYS A 92 -31.78 27.72 11.13
CA LYS A 92 -31.02 28.15 9.95
C LYS A 92 -29.61 28.61 10.30
N GLU A 93 -29.42 29.30 11.42
CA GLU A 93 -28.09 29.69 11.91
C GLU A 93 -27.26 28.47 12.31
N LEU A 94 -27.88 27.48 12.97
CA LEU A 94 -27.24 26.20 13.30
C LEU A 94 -26.85 25.44 12.07
N GLU A 95 -27.72 25.35 11.05
CA GLU A 95 -27.44 24.76 9.74
C GLU A 95 -26.21 25.38 9.08
N ASN A 96 -26.16 26.69 8.99
CA ASN A 96 -25.04 27.44 8.43
C ASN A 96 -23.71 27.12 9.15
N LYS A 97 -23.75 27.03 10.50
CA LYS A 97 -22.57 26.63 11.28
C LYS A 97 -22.12 25.21 10.99
N ILE A 98 -23.04 24.25 10.90
CA ILE A 98 -22.76 22.85 10.64
C ILE A 98 -22.18 22.66 9.22
N LEU A 99 -22.85 23.20 8.20
CA LEU A 99 -22.43 23.10 6.80
C LEU A 99 -21.09 23.82 6.58
N GLY A 100 -20.95 25.03 7.14
CA GLY A 100 -19.70 25.79 7.06
C GLY A 100 -18.52 25.11 7.76
N ALA A 101 -18.76 24.42 8.88
CA ALA A 101 -17.71 23.64 9.55
C ALA A 101 -17.28 22.42 8.72
N HIS A 102 -18.24 21.75 8.08
CA HIS A 102 -17.93 20.60 7.22
C HIS A 102 -17.11 20.99 5.99
N GLU A 103 -17.51 22.03 5.28
CA GLU A 103 -16.78 22.54 4.12
C GLU A 103 -15.37 23.02 4.48
N ARG A 104 -15.24 23.75 5.59
CA ARG A 104 -13.94 24.21 6.12
C ARG A 104 -13.05 23.05 6.52
N LEU A 105 -13.60 22.00 7.13
CA LEU A 105 -12.88 20.82 7.52
C LEU A 105 -12.28 20.12 6.30
N ILE A 106 -13.07 19.88 5.25
CA ILE A 106 -12.60 19.25 4.01
C ILE A 106 -11.51 20.10 3.34
N ALA A 107 -11.74 21.42 3.23
CA ALA A 107 -10.77 22.31 2.63
C ALA A 107 -9.43 22.35 3.40
N LEU A 108 -9.50 22.36 4.74
CA LEU A 108 -8.32 22.36 5.60
C LEU A 108 -7.56 21.04 5.51
N GLU A 109 -8.27 19.90 5.58
CA GLU A 109 -7.64 18.57 5.43
C GLU A 109 -6.97 18.43 4.07
N HIS A 110 -7.59 18.92 3.01
CA HIS A 110 -7.00 18.90 1.67
C HIS A 110 -5.73 19.76 1.57
N ARG A 111 -5.74 20.96 2.17
CA ARG A 111 -4.55 21.81 2.23
C ARG A 111 -3.40 21.14 2.99
N LEU A 112 -3.66 20.66 4.20
CA LEU A 112 -2.65 19.98 5.03
C LEU A 112 -2.09 18.73 4.36
N PHE A 113 -2.94 17.98 3.66
CA PHE A 113 -2.49 16.82 2.89
C PHE A 113 -1.56 17.21 1.74
N ASN A 114 -1.87 18.29 1.01
CA ASN A 114 -1.00 18.78 -0.07
C ASN A 114 0.33 19.32 0.48
N GLU A 115 0.32 20.06 1.57
CA GLU A 115 1.54 20.53 2.26
C GLU A 115 2.43 19.35 2.67
N LEU A 116 1.84 18.25 3.16
CA LEU A 116 2.56 17.02 3.49
C LEU A 116 3.17 16.37 2.22
N LEU A 117 2.40 16.29 1.12
CA LEU A 117 2.91 15.75 -0.16
C LEU A 117 4.07 16.56 -0.70
N GLU A 118 4.00 17.89 -0.64
CA GLU A 118 5.10 18.79 -1.05
C GLU A 118 6.34 18.57 -0.17
N SER A 119 6.17 18.47 1.14
CA SER A 119 7.25 18.19 2.07
C SER A 119 7.95 16.85 1.80
N ILE A 120 7.18 15.79 1.52
CA ILE A 120 7.72 14.48 1.11
C ILE A 120 8.39 14.58 -0.25
N GLY A 121 7.76 15.27 -1.20
CA GLY A 121 8.29 15.48 -2.55
C GLY A 121 9.65 16.16 -2.55
N ALA A 122 9.85 17.14 -1.68
CA ALA A 122 11.14 17.82 -1.50
C ALA A 122 12.26 16.89 -1.01
N GLN A 123 11.94 15.74 -0.40
CA GLN A 123 12.90 14.74 0.07
C GLN A 123 12.97 13.49 -0.82
N LEU A 124 12.29 13.49 -1.96
CA LEU A 124 12.13 12.29 -2.79
C LEU A 124 13.46 11.69 -3.22
N ASP A 125 14.40 12.50 -3.70
CA ASP A 125 15.73 12.05 -4.13
C ASP A 125 16.52 11.38 -2.98
N ARG A 126 16.38 11.92 -1.77
CA ARG A 126 17.02 11.34 -0.57
C ARG A 126 16.39 10.01 -0.20
N ILE A 127 15.06 9.92 -0.26
CA ILE A 127 14.32 8.70 0.02
C ILE A 127 14.68 7.61 -1.00
N GLN A 128 14.71 7.95 -2.29
CA GLN A 128 15.07 7.01 -3.37
C GLN A 128 16.50 6.52 -3.25
N ARG A 129 17.48 7.42 -3.00
CA ARG A 129 18.87 7.01 -2.79
C ARG A 129 19.03 6.07 -1.60
N THR A 130 18.33 6.36 -0.49
CA THR A 130 18.37 5.49 0.69
C THR A 130 17.73 4.14 0.39
N ALA A 131 16.57 4.11 -0.30
CA ALA A 131 15.90 2.88 -0.67
C ALA A 131 16.77 2.00 -1.59
N ASN A 132 17.42 2.61 -2.59
CA ASN A 132 18.34 1.88 -3.48
C ASN A 132 19.54 1.31 -2.73
N ALA A 133 20.15 2.08 -1.83
CA ALA A 133 21.29 1.59 -1.02
C ALA A 133 20.87 0.45 -0.07
N VAL A 134 19.68 0.52 0.52
CA VAL A 134 19.13 -0.57 1.34
C VAL A 134 18.86 -1.80 0.50
N ALA A 135 18.28 -1.65 -0.70
CA ALA A 135 18.00 -2.76 -1.60
C ALA A 135 19.30 -3.46 -2.07
N GLU A 136 20.33 -2.69 -2.41
CA GLU A 136 21.63 -3.26 -2.77
C GLU A 136 22.26 -4.02 -1.60
N LEU A 137 22.24 -3.45 -0.40
CA LEU A 137 22.76 -4.11 0.79
C LEU A 137 21.99 -5.39 1.12
N ASP A 138 20.67 -5.40 0.98
CA ASP A 138 19.83 -6.57 1.22
C ASP A 138 20.17 -7.72 0.25
N VAL A 139 20.33 -7.41 -1.04
CA VAL A 139 20.74 -8.40 -2.05
C VAL A 139 22.12 -8.97 -1.74
N LEU A 140 23.11 -8.10 -1.45
CA LEU A 140 24.46 -8.55 -1.12
C LEU A 140 24.49 -9.39 0.15
N ALA A 141 23.75 -9.01 1.17
CA ALA A 141 23.64 -9.78 2.42
C ALA A 141 23.01 -11.16 2.19
N ALA A 142 21.93 -11.23 1.39
CA ALA A 142 21.27 -12.48 1.07
C ALA A 142 22.18 -13.43 0.26
N LEU A 143 22.90 -12.91 -0.74
CA LEU A 143 23.85 -13.69 -1.52
C LEU A 143 25.03 -14.18 -0.65
N ALA A 144 25.54 -13.34 0.23
CA ALA A 144 26.61 -13.71 1.15
C ALA A 144 26.18 -14.79 2.14
N GLN A 145 24.98 -14.68 2.68
CA GLN A 145 24.42 -15.68 3.59
C GLN A 145 24.29 -17.03 2.90
N VAL A 146 23.68 -17.08 1.72
CA VAL A 146 23.52 -18.31 0.93
C VAL A 146 24.88 -18.94 0.60
N ALA A 147 25.85 -18.11 0.23
CA ALA A 147 27.20 -18.58 -0.07
C ALA A 147 27.88 -19.22 1.14
N ALA A 148 27.76 -18.59 2.32
CA ALA A 148 28.35 -19.10 3.57
C ALA A 148 27.68 -20.40 4.04
N GLU A 149 26.34 -20.47 3.98
CA GLU A 149 25.57 -21.63 4.42
C GLU A 149 25.79 -22.86 3.53
N ASN A 150 26.06 -22.65 2.23
CA ASN A 150 26.16 -23.72 1.24
C ASN A 150 27.59 -23.97 0.73
N ASN A 151 28.59 -23.36 1.33
CA ASN A 151 29.98 -23.48 0.93
C ASN A 151 30.20 -23.19 -0.57
N TYR A 152 29.70 -22.06 -1.04
CA TYR A 152 29.90 -21.59 -2.41
C TYR A 152 31.24 -20.83 -2.51
N CYS A 153 31.94 -20.99 -3.64
CA CYS A 153 33.17 -20.27 -3.91
C CYS A 153 32.92 -18.97 -4.68
N ARG A 154 33.84 -18.02 -4.53
CA ARG A 154 33.86 -16.80 -5.34
C ARG A 154 34.33 -17.12 -6.75
N PRO A 155 33.54 -16.92 -7.81
CA PRO A 155 34.00 -17.13 -9.18
C PRO A 155 34.94 -16.00 -9.63
N THR A 156 35.84 -16.30 -10.55
CA THR A 156 36.53 -15.30 -11.37
C THR A 156 35.66 -15.05 -12.60
N VAL A 157 35.30 -13.77 -12.84
CA VAL A 157 34.52 -13.37 -14.01
C VAL A 157 35.33 -12.35 -14.79
N ASP A 158 35.56 -12.59 -16.09
CA ASP A 158 36.32 -11.71 -16.98
C ASP A 158 35.81 -11.75 -18.42
N GLU A 159 36.48 -11.09 -19.36
CA GLU A 159 36.13 -11.02 -20.76
C GLU A 159 36.76 -12.19 -21.60
N SER A 160 37.25 -13.24 -20.94
CA SER A 160 37.75 -14.41 -21.62
C SER A 160 36.62 -15.25 -22.24
N ASP A 161 36.98 -16.24 -23.05
CA ASP A 161 36.07 -17.20 -23.65
C ASP A 161 36.01 -18.54 -22.87
N GLN A 162 36.48 -18.52 -21.60
CA GLN A 162 36.61 -19.75 -20.81
C GLN A 162 35.43 -19.95 -19.87
N LEU A 163 35.02 -21.21 -19.73
CA LEU A 163 34.15 -21.69 -18.67
C LEU A 163 34.82 -22.90 -18.02
N THR A 164 35.40 -22.68 -16.83
CA THR A 164 36.03 -23.73 -16.04
C THR A 164 35.36 -23.84 -14.68
N ILE A 165 34.77 -24.98 -14.39
CA ILE A 165 34.09 -25.27 -13.13
C ILE A 165 34.73 -26.54 -12.56
N VAL A 166 35.23 -26.45 -11.33
CA VAL A 166 35.82 -27.60 -10.61
C VAL A 166 34.88 -28.00 -9.49
N GLU A 167 34.55 -29.29 -9.42
CA GLU A 167 33.60 -29.81 -8.41
C GLU A 167 32.27 -29.07 -8.38
N GLY A 168 31.74 -28.74 -9.55
CA GLY A 168 30.43 -28.06 -9.67
C GLY A 168 29.30 -28.90 -9.13
N ARG A 169 28.39 -28.25 -8.43
CA ARG A 169 27.17 -28.85 -7.85
C ARG A 169 25.93 -28.16 -8.38
N HIS A 170 24.82 -28.88 -8.45
CA HIS A 170 23.56 -28.28 -8.87
C HIS A 170 22.87 -27.57 -7.68
N PRO A 171 22.72 -26.26 -7.66
CA PRO A 171 22.30 -25.51 -6.47
C PRO A 171 20.93 -25.94 -5.93
N VAL A 172 20.00 -26.35 -6.79
CA VAL A 172 18.67 -26.78 -6.38
C VAL A 172 18.67 -28.25 -5.99
N VAL A 173 19.32 -29.11 -6.77
CA VAL A 173 19.30 -30.56 -6.51
C VAL A 173 20.04 -30.90 -5.22
N GLU A 174 21.19 -30.29 -4.95
CA GLU A 174 21.91 -30.53 -3.70
C GLU A 174 21.06 -30.20 -2.45
N GLN A 175 20.23 -29.16 -2.52
CA GLN A 175 19.33 -28.78 -1.43
C GLN A 175 18.13 -29.76 -1.26
N MET A 176 17.74 -30.44 -2.33
CA MET A 176 16.65 -31.44 -2.30
C MET A 176 17.09 -32.82 -1.83
N LEU A 177 18.40 -33.11 -1.86
CA LEU A 177 18.96 -34.41 -1.45
C LEU A 177 19.01 -34.51 0.08
N LYS A 178 17.94 -35.05 0.68
CA LYS A 178 17.90 -35.30 2.13
C LYS A 178 18.75 -36.54 2.48
N GLY A 179 19.95 -36.30 3.06
CA GLY A 179 20.78 -37.37 3.60
C GLY A 179 21.71 -38.08 2.60
N SER A 180 21.78 -37.65 1.34
CA SER A 180 22.77 -38.08 0.37
C SER A 180 23.58 -36.91 -0.15
N LEU A 181 24.88 -37.16 -0.44
CA LEU A 181 25.75 -36.11 -0.98
C LEU A 181 25.53 -36.01 -2.52
N PHE A 182 25.53 -34.80 -3.00
CA PHE A 182 25.57 -34.54 -4.44
C PHE A 182 26.99 -34.93 -4.96
N VAL A 183 27.05 -35.67 -6.05
CA VAL A 183 28.34 -36.02 -6.70
C VAL A 183 28.73 -34.82 -7.58
N PRO A 184 29.80 -34.10 -7.26
CA PRO A 184 30.23 -32.92 -8.04
C PRO A 184 30.80 -33.32 -9.40
N ASN A 185 30.81 -32.37 -10.33
CA ASN A 185 31.26 -32.58 -11.72
C ASN A 185 32.14 -31.43 -12.18
N ASP A 186 33.18 -31.75 -12.92
CA ASP A 186 34.06 -30.78 -13.59
C ASP A 186 33.50 -30.42 -14.98
N THR A 187 33.77 -29.18 -15.40
CA THR A 187 33.40 -28.68 -16.73
C THR A 187 34.49 -27.76 -17.25
N THR A 188 34.95 -28.00 -18.48
CA THR A 188 35.83 -27.08 -19.19
C THR A 188 35.28 -26.85 -20.59
N LEU A 189 35.03 -25.59 -20.93
CA LEU A 189 34.58 -25.14 -22.25
C LEU A 189 35.33 -23.87 -22.65
N ASN A 190 35.61 -23.73 -23.93
CA ASN A 190 36.19 -22.51 -24.50
C ASN A 190 35.79 -22.35 -25.98
N CYS A 191 36.12 -21.24 -26.62
CA CYS A 191 35.89 -21.04 -28.05
C CYS A 191 36.97 -21.66 -28.95
N GLY A 192 37.94 -22.36 -28.39
CA GLY A 192 39.02 -23.05 -29.08
C GLY A 192 38.78 -24.55 -29.27
N GLU A 193 39.52 -25.37 -28.54
CA GLU A 193 39.51 -26.83 -28.66
C GLU A 193 38.29 -27.46 -27.99
N ASP A 194 37.82 -26.91 -26.88
CA ASP A 194 36.70 -27.46 -26.09
C ASP A 194 35.37 -26.71 -26.34
N ARG A 195 35.01 -26.55 -27.63
CA ARG A 195 33.77 -25.81 -27.98
C ARG A 195 32.49 -26.57 -27.71
N CYS A 196 32.56 -27.90 -27.73
CA CYS A 196 31.38 -28.75 -27.66
C CYS A 196 31.66 -30.01 -26.88
N LEU A 197 30.87 -30.25 -25.85
CA LEU A 197 30.90 -31.52 -25.11
C LEU A 197 29.74 -32.41 -25.53
N ILE A 198 30.05 -33.64 -25.93
CA ILE A 198 29.04 -34.67 -26.22
C ILE A 198 28.79 -35.49 -24.96
N ILE A 199 27.60 -35.31 -24.36
CA ILE A 199 27.22 -35.98 -23.11
C ILE A 199 26.36 -37.21 -23.44
N THR A 200 26.87 -38.40 -23.17
CA THR A 200 26.19 -39.68 -23.41
C THR A 200 25.92 -40.41 -22.07
N GLY A 201 25.01 -41.37 -22.10
CA GLY A 201 24.70 -42.19 -20.94
C GLY A 201 23.23 -42.63 -20.89
N PRO A 202 22.85 -43.52 -19.97
CA PRO A 202 21.50 -44.04 -19.86
C PRO A 202 20.51 -42.94 -19.40
N ASN A 203 19.23 -43.20 -19.58
CA ASN A 203 18.20 -42.32 -19.05
C ASN A 203 18.28 -42.26 -17.49
N MET A 204 17.96 -41.10 -16.92
CA MET A 204 18.05 -40.82 -15.48
C MET A 204 19.50 -40.83 -14.91
N ALA A 205 20.53 -40.82 -15.71
CA ALA A 205 21.93 -40.74 -15.27
C ALA A 205 22.44 -39.34 -14.94
N GLY A 206 21.55 -38.32 -14.86
CA GLY A 206 21.94 -36.98 -14.48
C GLY A 206 22.38 -36.05 -15.61
N LYS A 207 22.31 -36.47 -16.91
CA LYS A 207 22.74 -35.65 -18.07
C LYS A 207 22.10 -34.24 -18.09
N SER A 208 20.78 -34.17 -17.93
CA SER A 208 20.05 -32.89 -17.90
C SER A 208 20.36 -32.08 -16.65
N THR A 209 20.63 -32.73 -15.52
CA THR A 209 21.06 -32.08 -14.28
C THR A 209 22.43 -31.42 -14.48
N TYR A 210 23.38 -32.11 -15.11
CA TYR A 210 24.69 -31.56 -15.41
C TYR A 210 24.62 -30.34 -16.35
N MET A 211 23.84 -30.41 -17.44
CA MET A 211 23.67 -29.26 -18.34
C MET A 211 23.08 -28.04 -17.62
N ARG A 212 22.01 -28.25 -16.82
CA ARG A 212 21.39 -27.19 -16.06
C ARG A 212 22.29 -26.63 -14.95
N GLN A 213 23.08 -27.49 -14.30
CA GLN A 213 24.09 -27.06 -13.32
C GLN A 213 25.04 -26.02 -13.92
N ASN A 214 25.62 -26.28 -15.10
CA ASN A 214 26.56 -25.38 -15.75
C ASN A 214 25.90 -24.06 -16.14
N ALA A 215 24.69 -24.12 -16.69
CA ALA A 215 23.90 -22.91 -17.01
C ALA A 215 23.59 -22.05 -15.75
N LEU A 216 23.21 -22.70 -14.68
CA LEU A 216 22.92 -21.99 -13.41
C LEU A 216 24.18 -21.38 -12.76
N ILE A 217 25.32 -22.12 -12.79
CA ILE A 217 26.58 -21.60 -12.26
C ILE A 217 27.03 -20.38 -13.08
N ALA A 218 26.98 -20.44 -14.43
CA ALA A 218 27.29 -19.29 -15.27
C ALA A 218 26.36 -18.08 -14.99
N LEU A 219 25.05 -18.32 -14.85
CA LEU A 219 24.08 -17.28 -14.50
C LEU A 219 24.39 -16.68 -13.13
N MET A 220 24.62 -17.51 -12.11
CA MET A 220 24.93 -17.05 -10.75
C MET A 220 26.21 -16.21 -10.73
N ALA A 221 27.26 -16.63 -11.44
CA ALA A 221 28.50 -15.87 -11.55
C ALA A 221 28.26 -14.48 -12.16
N GLN A 222 27.47 -14.38 -13.23
CA GLN A 222 27.22 -13.12 -13.93
C GLN A 222 26.32 -12.15 -13.16
N ILE A 223 25.45 -12.62 -12.28
CA ILE A 223 24.67 -11.74 -11.40
C ILE A 223 25.45 -11.31 -10.14
N GLY A 224 26.71 -11.71 -10.00
CA GLY A 224 27.55 -11.36 -8.86
C GLY A 224 27.42 -12.28 -7.64
N SER A 225 26.78 -13.43 -7.78
CA SER A 225 26.69 -14.43 -6.72
C SER A 225 27.94 -15.30 -6.65
N PHE A 226 28.23 -15.85 -5.47
CA PHE A 226 29.10 -17.01 -5.34
C PHE A 226 28.40 -18.25 -5.91
N VAL A 227 29.19 -19.26 -6.27
CA VAL A 227 28.71 -20.42 -7.04
C VAL A 227 29.00 -21.74 -6.32
N PRO A 228 28.16 -22.77 -6.49
CA PRO A 228 28.32 -24.11 -5.90
C PRO A 228 29.42 -24.91 -6.59
N ALA A 229 30.67 -24.55 -6.34
CA ALA A 229 31.87 -25.21 -6.87
C ALA A 229 33.04 -25.07 -5.90
N SER A 230 34.12 -25.81 -6.06
CA SER A 230 35.37 -25.61 -5.35
C SER A 230 36.20 -24.49 -5.95
N SER A 231 36.15 -24.35 -7.30
CA SER A 231 36.65 -23.16 -8.01
C SER A 231 35.85 -22.95 -9.30
N CYS A 232 35.79 -21.70 -9.76
CA CYS A 232 35.04 -21.35 -10.95
C CYS A 232 35.65 -20.15 -11.65
N HIS A 233 35.81 -20.26 -12.99
CA HIS A 233 36.19 -19.18 -13.87
C HIS A 233 35.19 -19.13 -15.03
N VAL A 234 34.58 -17.96 -15.22
CA VAL A 234 33.54 -17.76 -16.24
C VAL A 234 33.88 -16.52 -17.05
N GLY A 235 34.13 -16.68 -18.33
CA GLY A 235 34.05 -15.58 -19.29
C GLY A 235 32.62 -15.11 -19.45
N VAL A 236 32.41 -13.80 -19.61
CA VAL A 236 31.07 -13.24 -19.79
C VAL A 236 30.37 -13.85 -21.00
N VAL A 237 29.17 -14.38 -20.82
CA VAL A 237 28.35 -14.96 -21.89
C VAL A 237 27.17 -14.05 -22.24
N ASP A 238 26.87 -13.92 -23.54
CA ASP A 238 25.77 -13.05 -24.02
C ASP A 238 24.39 -13.69 -23.82
N ALA A 239 24.31 -15.01 -23.88
CA ALA A 239 23.06 -15.76 -23.77
C ALA A 239 23.29 -17.20 -23.30
N ILE A 240 22.27 -17.75 -22.62
CA ILE A 240 22.20 -19.14 -22.20
C ILE A 240 20.93 -19.74 -22.82
N PHE A 241 21.11 -20.84 -23.60
CA PHE A 241 20.02 -21.58 -24.20
C PHE A 241 19.94 -22.98 -23.58
N THR A 242 18.70 -23.40 -23.19
CA THR A 242 18.44 -24.72 -22.57
C THR A 242 17.29 -25.45 -23.23
#